data_0404b3267c81adb2f418bcea170bce49
#
_entry.id   0404b3267c81adb2f418bcea170bce49
#
_cell.length_a   1.000
_cell.length_b   1.000
_cell.length_c   1.000
_cell.angle_alpha   90.00
_cell.angle_beta   90.00
_cell.angle_gamma   90.00
#
_symmetry.space_group_name_H-M   'P 1'
#
loop_
_entity.id
_entity.type
_entity.pdbx_description
1 polymer ?
#
loop_
_entity_poly.entity_id
_entity_poly.type
_entity_poly.pdbx_seq_one_letter_code
_entity_poly.pdbx_strand_id
1 'polypeptide(L)'
;MTALEVADWRRQVFAVYSAVRDATDLPAAHDLWRRERDRLFAEHPSTPLLPEDRADFTGLKVRPYDPDWRFEVVVQPVETRRMEVETGTDGIVPFDLIGIVDIPGVGQLDVWRLASYGGGLFIPIKDALAGKPGGTYGGGRYLIDTVKGADLGAGAEPASLVLDFNFAYNPSCAYDPAWACPLAQPGNTVAVEIPVGERYSGSH
;
A
#
# COMPACT_ATOMS: atom_id res chain seq x y z
N MET A 1 6.21 6.68 -20.53
CA MET A 1 6.33 5.41 -19.74
C MET A 1 6.12 4.23 -20.67
N THR A 2 7.06 3.30 -20.76
CA THR A 2 6.99 2.08 -21.58
C THR A 2 6.64 0.87 -20.72
N ALA A 3 6.13 -0.21 -21.34
CA ALA A 3 5.86 -1.46 -20.61
C ALA A 3 7.13 -2.07 -19.97
N LEU A 4 8.30 -1.85 -20.57
CA LEU A 4 9.58 -2.33 -20.03
C LEU A 4 10.00 -1.52 -18.78
N GLU A 5 9.79 -0.23 -18.78
CA GLU A 5 10.02 0.62 -17.59
C GLU A 5 9.09 0.24 -16.44
N VAL A 6 7.81 -0.02 -16.73
CA VAL A 6 6.85 -0.51 -15.71
C VAL A 6 7.28 -1.87 -15.15
N ALA A 7 7.72 -2.79 -16.03
CA ALA A 7 8.21 -4.09 -15.59
C ALA A 7 9.48 -3.98 -14.74
N ASP A 8 10.35 -3.01 -15.05
CA ASP A 8 11.56 -2.75 -14.26
C ASP A 8 11.22 -2.16 -12.88
N TRP A 9 10.34 -1.15 -12.83
CA TRP A 9 9.80 -0.63 -11.57
C TRP A 9 9.27 -1.76 -10.67
N ARG A 10 8.43 -2.62 -11.23
CA ARG A 10 7.86 -3.75 -10.48
C ARG A 10 8.94 -4.69 -9.94
N ARG A 11 9.94 -5.07 -10.76
CA ARG A 11 11.06 -5.93 -10.30
C ARG A 11 11.80 -5.32 -9.13
N GLN A 12 12.06 -4.01 -9.17
CA GLN A 12 12.75 -3.31 -8.09
C GLN A 12 11.89 -3.27 -6.82
N VAL A 13 10.59 -2.99 -6.92
CA VAL A 13 9.66 -3.05 -5.77
C VAL A 13 9.61 -4.46 -5.18
N PHE A 14 9.47 -5.51 -6.01
CA PHE A 14 9.49 -6.91 -5.55
C PHE A 14 10.79 -7.25 -4.82
N ALA A 15 11.95 -6.80 -5.32
CA ALA A 15 13.24 -7.02 -4.68
C ALA A 15 13.33 -6.35 -3.30
N VAL A 16 12.82 -5.12 -3.18
CA VAL A 16 12.77 -4.41 -1.89
C VAL A 16 11.92 -5.17 -0.87
N TYR A 17 10.70 -5.58 -1.24
CA TYR A 17 9.85 -6.33 -0.32
C TYR A 17 10.38 -7.73 -0.01
N SER A 18 11.10 -8.37 -0.94
CA SER A 18 11.83 -9.61 -0.62
C SER A 18 12.88 -9.38 0.46
N ALA A 19 13.72 -8.35 0.30
CA ALA A 19 14.72 -8.00 1.30
C ALA A 19 14.11 -7.66 2.68
N VAL A 20 12.94 -7.01 2.69
CA VAL A 20 12.20 -6.73 3.93
C VAL A 20 11.72 -8.02 4.61
N ARG A 21 11.18 -8.98 3.84
CA ARG A 21 10.72 -10.27 4.40
C ARG A 21 11.87 -11.12 4.96
N ASP A 22 13.05 -11.03 4.35
CA ASP A 22 14.22 -11.81 4.75
C ASP A 22 14.98 -11.18 5.93
N ALA A 23 14.62 -9.94 6.32
CA ALA A 23 15.31 -9.21 7.37
C ALA A 23 14.89 -9.66 8.78
N THR A 24 15.87 -9.71 9.68
CA THR A 24 15.65 -9.95 11.12
C THR A 24 15.56 -8.65 11.93
N ASP A 25 16.13 -7.55 11.42
CA ASP A 25 16.09 -6.21 12.02
C ASP A 25 15.03 -5.39 11.27
N LEU A 26 13.81 -5.33 11.83
CA LEU A 26 12.68 -4.67 11.20
C LEU A 26 12.84 -3.15 11.07
N PRO A 27 13.36 -2.40 12.05
CA PRO A 27 13.69 -1.00 11.88
C PRO A 27 14.66 -0.75 10.73
N ALA A 28 15.74 -1.54 10.60
CA ALA A 28 16.70 -1.43 9.50
C ALA A 28 16.06 -1.79 8.14
N ALA A 29 15.16 -2.79 8.12
CA ALA A 29 14.40 -3.15 6.92
C ALA A 29 13.45 -2.05 6.47
N HIS A 30 12.80 -1.37 7.42
CA HIS A 30 11.95 -0.22 7.13
C HIS A 30 12.77 0.96 6.59
N ASP A 31 13.95 1.22 7.14
CA ASP A 31 14.86 2.24 6.61
C ASP A 31 15.36 1.90 5.20
N LEU A 32 15.64 0.62 4.91
CA LEU A 32 15.94 0.15 3.56
C LEU A 32 14.78 0.43 2.61
N TRP A 33 13.57 -0.01 2.97
CA TRP A 33 12.36 0.20 2.18
C TRP A 33 12.13 1.68 1.88
N ARG A 34 12.29 2.56 2.86
CA ARG A 34 12.14 4.01 2.70
C ARG A 34 13.17 4.56 1.70
N ARG A 35 14.47 4.25 1.87
CA ARG A 35 15.53 4.74 0.97
C ARG A 35 15.34 4.26 -0.46
N GLU A 36 14.97 2.99 -0.66
CA GLU A 36 14.77 2.46 -2.00
C GLU A 36 13.53 3.05 -2.68
N ARG A 37 12.46 3.32 -1.92
CA ARG A 37 11.32 4.06 -2.46
C ARG A 37 11.68 5.50 -2.82
N ASP A 38 12.42 6.19 -1.96
CA ASP A 38 12.90 7.55 -2.27
C ASP A 38 13.73 7.56 -3.55
N ARG A 39 14.65 6.60 -3.72
CA ARG A 39 15.45 6.45 -4.94
C ARG A 39 14.57 6.20 -6.18
N LEU A 40 13.63 5.26 -6.08
CA LEU A 40 12.70 4.97 -7.18
C LEU A 40 11.88 6.20 -7.57
N PHE A 41 11.38 6.93 -6.60
CA PHE A 41 10.60 8.16 -6.85
C PHE A 41 11.46 9.26 -7.50
N ALA A 42 12.69 9.44 -7.05
CA ALA A 42 13.60 10.44 -7.59
C ALA A 42 14.09 10.13 -9.01
N GLU A 43 14.44 8.85 -9.29
CA GLU A 43 15.29 8.51 -10.43
C GLU A 43 14.57 7.68 -11.51
N HIS A 44 13.55 6.90 -11.14
CA HIS A 44 12.98 5.93 -12.08
C HIS A 44 12.05 6.59 -13.12
N PRO A 45 12.14 6.21 -14.41
CA PRO A 45 11.26 6.77 -15.46
C PRO A 45 9.75 6.58 -15.20
N SER A 46 9.38 5.51 -14.48
CA SER A 46 7.98 5.20 -14.13
C SER A 46 7.56 5.76 -12.77
N THR A 47 8.28 6.76 -12.25
CA THR A 47 7.86 7.46 -11.02
C THR A 47 6.47 8.09 -11.19
N PRO A 48 5.62 8.04 -10.16
CA PRO A 48 4.33 8.73 -10.20
C PRO A 48 4.44 10.23 -9.92
N LEU A 49 5.64 10.77 -9.61
CA LEU A 49 5.81 12.21 -9.44
C LEU A 49 5.57 12.95 -10.76
N LEU A 50 4.86 14.06 -10.69
CA LEU A 50 4.75 15.00 -11.80
C LEU A 50 6.13 15.54 -12.17
N PRO A 51 6.39 15.85 -13.45
CA PRO A 51 7.69 16.37 -13.88
C PRO A 51 8.15 17.61 -13.10
N GLU A 52 7.22 18.50 -12.76
CA GLU A 52 7.46 19.71 -11.98
C GLU A 52 7.86 19.44 -10.53
N ASP A 53 7.37 18.35 -9.93
CA ASP A 53 7.65 18.01 -8.53
C ASP A 53 8.98 17.26 -8.35
N ARG A 54 9.56 16.74 -9.45
CA ARG A 54 10.80 15.93 -9.38
C ARG A 54 12.02 16.75 -8.95
N ALA A 55 12.11 18.01 -9.37
CA ALA A 55 13.25 18.87 -9.09
C ALA A 55 13.38 19.19 -7.59
N ASP A 56 12.24 19.33 -6.91
CA ASP A 56 12.17 19.68 -5.49
C ASP A 56 11.93 18.46 -4.58
N PHE A 57 11.94 17.26 -5.15
CA PHE A 57 11.71 16.03 -4.38
C PHE A 57 12.86 15.75 -3.41
N THR A 58 12.57 15.76 -2.12
CA THR A 58 13.54 15.54 -1.03
C THR A 58 13.30 14.24 -0.25
N GLY A 59 12.41 13.38 -0.76
CA GLY A 59 12.01 12.12 -0.15
C GLY A 59 10.56 12.09 0.33
N LEU A 60 10.03 10.88 0.44
CA LEU A 60 8.69 10.61 0.93
C LEU A 60 8.59 10.89 2.43
N LYS A 61 7.46 11.38 2.88
CA LYS A 61 7.22 11.69 4.29
C LYS A 61 6.78 10.42 5.05
N VAL A 62 7.72 9.56 5.36
CA VAL A 62 7.49 8.30 6.09
C VAL A 62 7.86 8.49 7.57
N ARG A 63 7.02 7.99 8.47
CA ARG A 63 7.27 8.02 9.91
C ARG A 63 8.33 6.98 10.31
N PRO A 64 9.07 7.20 11.42
CA PRO A 64 9.94 6.18 11.98
C PRO A 64 9.19 4.88 12.29
N TYR A 65 9.92 3.76 12.25
CA TYR A 65 9.35 2.45 12.58
C TYR A 65 8.88 2.38 14.03
N ASP A 66 7.69 1.82 14.22
CA ASP A 66 7.09 1.56 15.53
C ASP A 66 6.57 0.11 15.55
N PRO A 67 7.17 -0.77 16.36
CA PRO A 67 6.82 -2.20 16.40
C PRO A 67 5.39 -2.48 16.86
N ASP A 68 4.75 -1.55 17.57
CA ASP A 68 3.37 -1.71 18.06
C ASP A 68 2.34 -1.70 16.90
N TRP A 69 2.78 -1.34 15.69
CA TRP A 69 1.95 -1.28 14.49
C TRP A 69 2.20 -2.43 13.51
N ARG A 70 2.82 -3.53 13.97
CA ARG A 70 3.00 -4.76 13.21
C ARG A 70 2.16 -5.87 13.80
N PHE A 71 1.32 -6.49 12.98
CA PHE A 71 0.36 -7.52 13.37
C PHE A 71 0.50 -8.77 12.49
N GLU A 72 0.29 -9.93 13.08
CA GLU A 72 -0.01 -11.16 12.36
C GLU A 72 -1.49 -11.47 12.57
N VAL A 73 -2.24 -11.57 11.49
CA VAL A 73 -3.69 -11.69 11.54
C VAL A 73 -4.17 -12.84 10.66
N VAL A 74 -5.14 -13.61 11.17
CA VAL A 74 -5.78 -14.70 10.42
C VAL A 74 -6.89 -14.10 9.56
N VAL A 75 -6.90 -14.47 8.27
CA VAL A 75 -7.98 -14.11 7.35
C VAL A 75 -9.19 -15.01 7.62
N GLN A 76 -10.27 -14.39 8.09
CA GLN A 76 -11.54 -15.08 8.32
C GLN A 76 -12.34 -15.05 7.01
N PRO A 77 -12.68 -16.21 6.41
CA PRO A 77 -13.42 -16.25 5.16
C PRO A 77 -14.84 -15.69 5.36
N VAL A 78 -15.32 -14.98 4.35
CA VAL A 78 -16.68 -14.43 4.30
C VAL A 78 -17.35 -14.80 2.99
N GLU A 79 -18.66 -14.55 2.87
CA GLU A 79 -19.35 -14.68 1.59
C GLU A 79 -18.69 -13.75 0.55
N THR A 80 -18.33 -14.32 -0.60
CA THR A 80 -17.67 -13.59 -1.67
C THR A 80 -18.59 -12.51 -2.24
N ARG A 81 -18.10 -11.27 -2.30
CA ARG A 81 -18.79 -10.12 -2.88
C ARG A 81 -17.87 -9.45 -3.88
N ARG A 82 -18.40 -9.13 -5.06
CA ARG A 82 -17.63 -8.45 -6.12
C ARG A 82 -17.74 -6.94 -5.99
N MET A 83 -16.58 -6.28 -6.17
CA MET A 83 -16.45 -4.85 -6.39
C MET A 83 -15.82 -4.63 -7.75
N GLU A 84 -16.32 -3.68 -8.50
CA GLU A 84 -15.76 -3.24 -9.78
C GLU A 84 -15.23 -1.83 -9.60
N VAL A 85 -13.95 -1.63 -9.97
CA VAL A 85 -13.27 -0.34 -9.87
C VAL A 85 -12.96 0.14 -11.28
N GLU A 86 -13.49 1.29 -11.67
CA GLU A 86 -13.09 1.96 -12.90
C GLU A 86 -11.68 2.51 -12.73
N THR A 87 -10.80 2.19 -13.66
CA THR A 87 -9.43 2.70 -13.72
C THR A 87 -9.20 3.45 -15.02
N GLY A 88 -8.36 4.46 -15.01
CA GLY A 88 -8.11 5.29 -16.20
C GLY A 88 -7.35 4.56 -17.31
N THR A 89 -6.62 3.49 -16.98
CA THR A 89 -5.73 2.80 -17.93
C THR A 89 -6.16 1.38 -18.25
N ASP A 90 -6.77 0.66 -17.28
CA ASP A 90 -7.04 -0.77 -17.38
C ASP A 90 -8.55 -1.08 -17.50
N GLY A 91 -9.39 -0.03 -17.68
CA GLY A 91 -10.84 -0.16 -17.72
C GLY A 91 -11.42 -0.56 -16.36
N ILE A 92 -12.42 -1.45 -16.34
CA ILE A 92 -13.03 -1.94 -15.11
C ILE A 92 -12.18 -3.09 -14.56
N VAL A 93 -11.66 -2.92 -13.34
CA VAL A 93 -10.89 -3.94 -12.63
C VAL A 93 -11.75 -4.57 -11.54
N PRO A 94 -12.08 -5.87 -11.63
CA PRO A 94 -12.88 -6.55 -10.64
C PRO A 94 -12.06 -7.04 -9.45
N PHE A 95 -12.61 -6.88 -8.24
CA PHE A 95 -12.09 -7.44 -7.00
C PHE A 95 -13.16 -8.29 -6.32
N ASP A 96 -12.75 -9.43 -5.77
CA ASP A 96 -13.59 -10.29 -4.95
C ASP A 96 -13.18 -10.13 -3.48
N LEU A 97 -14.14 -9.83 -2.60
CA LEU A 97 -13.97 -9.94 -1.15
C LEU A 97 -13.81 -11.42 -0.80
N ILE A 98 -12.69 -11.80 -0.20
CA ILE A 98 -12.39 -13.20 0.14
C ILE A 98 -12.34 -13.46 1.64
N GLY A 99 -12.29 -12.41 2.45
CA GLY A 99 -12.22 -12.52 3.89
C GLY A 99 -12.13 -11.17 4.57
N ILE A 100 -12.08 -11.21 5.87
CA ILE A 100 -11.85 -10.06 6.75
C ILE A 100 -10.72 -10.40 7.72
N VAL A 101 -10.06 -9.37 8.24
CA VAL A 101 -9.08 -9.48 9.33
C VAL A 101 -9.48 -8.56 10.46
N ASP A 102 -9.41 -9.07 11.71
CA ASP A 102 -9.58 -8.27 12.92
C ASP A 102 -8.21 -7.87 13.45
N ILE A 103 -7.99 -6.59 13.63
CA ILE A 103 -6.71 -6.03 14.08
C ILE A 103 -6.90 -5.37 15.44
N PRO A 104 -6.27 -5.89 16.49
CA PRO A 104 -6.43 -5.36 17.86
C PRO A 104 -6.13 -3.86 17.92
N GLY A 105 -7.06 -3.09 18.48
CA GLY A 105 -6.92 -1.64 18.64
C GLY A 105 -7.13 -0.81 17.37
N VAL A 106 -7.26 -1.46 16.20
CA VAL A 106 -7.47 -0.78 14.90
C VAL A 106 -8.89 -0.99 14.40
N GLY A 107 -9.34 -2.24 14.36
CA GLY A 107 -10.65 -2.63 13.84
C GLY A 107 -10.54 -3.67 12.73
N GLN A 108 -11.60 -3.79 11.95
CA GLN A 108 -11.72 -4.80 10.91
C GLN A 108 -11.35 -4.22 9.53
N LEU A 109 -10.68 -5.02 8.71
CA LEU A 109 -10.41 -4.69 7.30
C LEU A 109 -10.84 -5.82 6.38
N ASP A 110 -11.44 -5.44 5.27
CA ASP A 110 -11.74 -6.33 4.14
C ASP A 110 -10.45 -6.76 3.43
N VAL A 111 -10.37 -8.04 3.09
CA VAL A 111 -9.29 -8.64 2.28
C VAL A 111 -9.83 -8.91 0.89
N TRP A 112 -9.30 -8.22 -0.08
CA TRP A 112 -9.70 -8.29 -1.47
C TRP A 112 -8.72 -9.12 -2.30
N ARG A 113 -9.24 -9.83 -3.29
CA ARG A 113 -8.47 -10.49 -4.34
C ARG A 113 -8.78 -9.85 -5.68
N LEU A 114 -7.77 -9.47 -6.44
CA LEU A 114 -7.91 -9.08 -7.83
C LEU A 114 -8.50 -10.25 -8.63
N ALA A 115 -9.67 -10.08 -9.22
CA ALA A 115 -10.41 -11.12 -9.93
C ALA A 115 -10.15 -11.12 -11.44
N SER A 116 -8.94 -10.75 -11.86
CA SER A 116 -8.47 -10.76 -13.25
C SER A 116 -7.20 -11.59 -13.40
N TYR A 117 -6.59 -11.58 -14.60
CA TYR A 117 -5.40 -12.36 -14.90
C TYR A 117 -4.27 -12.13 -13.88
N GLY A 118 -3.77 -13.22 -13.32
CA GLY A 118 -2.70 -13.20 -12.33
C GLY A 118 -3.17 -13.11 -10.88
N GLY A 119 -4.38 -12.65 -10.60
CA GLY A 119 -4.87 -12.50 -9.23
C GLY A 119 -4.04 -11.54 -8.40
N GLY A 120 -4.12 -11.66 -7.07
CA GLY A 120 -3.32 -10.91 -6.11
C GLY A 120 -4.16 -10.42 -4.95
N LEU A 121 -3.54 -10.26 -3.79
CA LEU A 121 -4.21 -9.70 -2.60
C LEU A 121 -4.11 -8.18 -2.60
N PHE A 122 -5.16 -7.57 -2.09
CA PHE A 122 -5.24 -6.12 -1.94
C PHE A 122 -5.92 -5.75 -0.63
N ILE A 123 -5.23 -4.98 0.21
CA ILE A 123 -5.76 -4.46 1.48
C ILE A 123 -5.41 -2.98 1.56
N PRO A 124 -6.30 -2.09 1.13
CA PRO A 124 -6.17 -0.66 1.37
C PRO A 124 -6.61 -0.32 2.79
N ILE A 125 -6.25 0.86 3.27
CA ILE A 125 -6.66 1.38 4.58
C ILE A 125 -6.89 2.90 4.54
N LYS A 126 -8.02 3.35 5.06
CA LYS A 126 -8.32 4.75 5.33
C LYS A 126 -8.52 4.93 6.82
N ASP A 127 -7.69 5.75 7.44
CA ASP A 127 -7.68 6.00 8.88
C ASP A 127 -8.26 7.37 9.24
N ALA A 128 -8.40 7.66 10.51
CA ALA A 128 -8.96 8.93 11.00
C ALA A 128 -8.09 10.15 10.67
N LEU A 129 -6.86 9.98 10.20
CA LEU A 129 -5.97 11.07 9.76
C LEU A 129 -6.15 11.41 8.27
N ALA A 130 -6.95 10.62 7.52
CA ALA A 130 -7.11 10.78 6.08
C ALA A 130 -7.72 12.15 5.73
N GLY A 131 -7.04 12.88 4.84
CA GLY A 131 -7.45 14.21 4.39
C GLY A 131 -7.24 15.34 5.39
N LYS A 132 -6.64 15.06 6.56
CA LYS A 132 -6.28 16.10 7.54
C LYS A 132 -4.92 16.72 7.20
N PRO A 133 -4.68 18.01 7.50
CA PRO A 133 -3.36 18.63 7.34
C PRO A 133 -2.26 17.83 8.07
N GLY A 134 -1.19 17.47 7.36
CA GLY A 134 -0.10 16.64 7.90
C GLY A 134 -0.48 15.20 8.25
N GLY A 135 -1.68 14.80 7.88
CA GLY A 135 -2.23 13.46 8.08
C GLY A 135 -1.86 12.47 6.98
N THR A 136 -2.82 11.63 6.60
CA THR A 136 -2.68 10.61 5.55
C THR A 136 -3.48 11.01 4.32
N TYR A 137 -3.21 10.39 3.18
CA TYR A 137 -3.92 10.67 1.94
C TYR A 137 -5.43 10.43 2.07
N GLY A 138 -6.24 11.36 1.58
CA GLY A 138 -7.70 11.33 1.71
C GLY A 138 -8.37 10.10 1.09
N GLY A 139 -7.76 9.51 0.05
CA GLY A 139 -8.18 8.26 -0.58
C GLY A 139 -7.74 6.99 0.15
N GLY A 140 -6.95 7.12 1.22
CA GLY A 140 -6.36 6.02 1.96
C GLY A 140 -4.98 5.61 1.43
N ARG A 141 -4.37 4.63 2.11
CA ARG A 141 -3.05 4.05 1.81
C ARG A 141 -3.19 2.56 1.49
N TYR A 142 -2.15 1.96 0.97
CA TYR A 142 -2.10 0.51 0.74
C TYR A 142 -1.22 -0.17 1.78
N LEU A 143 -1.74 -1.24 2.39
CA LEU A 143 -0.99 -2.15 3.26
C LEU A 143 -0.44 -3.33 2.45
N ILE A 144 -1.30 -3.95 1.65
CA ILE A 144 -0.98 -5.09 0.79
C ILE A 144 -1.44 -4.76 -0.63
N ASP A 145 -0.56 -4.94 -1.59
CA ASP A 145 -0.82 -4.95 -3.03
C ASP A 145 0.19 -5.90 -3.69
N THR A 146 -0.12 -7.19 -3.64
CA THR A 146 0.82 -8.22 -4.12
C THR A 146 1.05 -8.14 -5.62
N VAL A 147 0.13 -7.54 -6.39
CA VAL A 147 0.30 -7.32 -7.83
C VAL A 147 1.43 -6.32 -8.12
N LYS A 148 1.61 -5.35 -7.23
CA LYS A 148 2.69 -4.35 -7.34
C LYS A 148 3.87 -4.63 -6.42
N GLY A 149 3.88 -5.79 -5.75
CA GLY A 149 5.00 -6.25 -4.94
C GLY A 149 4.92 -5.89 -3.46
N ALA A 150 3.93 -5.14 -3.02
CA ALA A 150 3.73 -4.83 -1.61
C ALA A 150 3.14 -6.04 -0.87
N ASP A 151 4.04 -6.89 -0.38
CA ASP A 151 3.74 -8.15 0.28
C ASP A 151 4.77 -8.43 1.39
N LEU A 152 4.29 -8.47 2.62
CA LEU A 152 5.11 -8.74 3.82
C LEU A 152 5.07 -10.21 4.24
N GLY A 153 4.41 -11.06 3.45
CA GLY A 153 4.35 -12.50 3.62
C GLY A 153 3.21 -12.98 4.52
N ALA A 154 3.22 -14.30 4.70
CA ALA A 154 2.30 -14.96 5.62
C ALA A 154 2.80 -14.85 7.06
N GLY A 155 1.89 -14.88 8.02
CA GLY A 155 2.24 -15.09 9.44
C GLY A 155 2.53 -16.56 9.74
N ALA A 156 2.71 -16.89 11.01
CA ALA A 156 3.04 -18.24 11.45
C ALA A 156 1.85 -19.23 11.35
N GLU A 157 0.63 -18.73 11.51
CA GLU A 157 -0.58 -19.56 11.45
C GLU A 157 -1.08 -19.74 10.00
N PRO A 158 -1.75 -20.88 9.69
CA PRO A 158 -2.40 -21.06 8.40
C PRO A 158 -3.38 -19.91 8.08
N ALA A 159 -3.41 -19.49 6.82
CA ALA A 159 -4.25 -18.40 6.33
C ALA A 159 -4.04 -17.05 7.05
N SER A 160 -2.88 -16.83 7.65
CA SER A 160 -2.51 -15.56 8.26
C SER A 160 -1.69 -14.69 7.30
N LEU A 161 -1.73 -13.38 7.56
CA LEU A 161 -0.97 -12.35 6.85
C LEU A 161 -0.20 -11.49 7.86
N VAL A 162 0.95 -11.02 7.44
CA VAL A 162 1.67 -9.95 8.13
C VAL A 162 1.13 -8.62 7.64
N LEU A 163 0.51 -7.84 8.54
CA LEU A 163 0.09 -6.47 8.31
C LEU A 163 0.97 -5.54 9.15
N ASP A 164 1.90 -4.87 8.51
CA ASP A 164 2.77 -3.89 9.17
C ASP A 164 2.46 -2.50 8.62
N PHE A 165 1.80 -1.69 9.43
CA PHE A 165 1.35 -0.35 9.04
C PHE A 165 2.49 0.64 8.85
N ASN A 166 3.70 0.31 9.33
CA ASN A 166 4.89 1.11 9.04
C ASN A 166 5.21 1.16 7.55
N PHE A 167 4.82 0.12 6.81
CA PHE A 167 4.97 0.03 5.35
C PHE A 167 3.73 0.51 4.58
N ALA A 168 2.72 1.08 5.25
CA ALA A 168 1.58 1.66 4.57
C ALA A 168 2.02 2.84 3.69
N TYR A 169 1.65 2.80 2.39
CA TYR A 169 2.11 3.78 1.40
C TYR A 169 0.96 4.38 0.59
N ASN A 170 1.19 5.59 0.07
CA ASN A 170 0.21 6.27 -0.75
C ASN A 170 0.12 5.66 -2.16
N PRO A 171 -1.10 5.52 -2.73
CA PRO A 171 -1.28 5.14 -4.13
C PRO A 171 -0.75 6.22 -5.07
N SER A 172 -0.47 5.85 -6.33
CA SER A 172 0.10 6.77 -7.34
C SER A 172 -0.75 8.02 -7.57
N CYS A 173 -2.08 7.91 -7.43
CA CYS A 173 -2.99 9.06 -7.55
C CYS A 173 -2.86 10.12 -6.44
N ALA A 174 -2.10 9.83 -5.40
CA ALA A 174 -1.73 10.82 -4.39
C ALA A 174 -0.63 11.79 -4.89
N TYR A 175 0.05 11.47 -5.98
CA TYR A 175 1.15 12.25 -6.56
C TYR A 175 0.80 12.82 -7.94
N ASP A 176 0.03 12.07 -8.72
CA ASP A 176 -0.43 12.49 -10.04
C ASP A 176 -1.90 12.05 -10.20
N PRO A 177 -2.85 13.00 -10.24
CA PRO A 177 -4.28 12.72 -10.33
C PRO A 177 -4.70 12.04 -11.65
N ALA A 178 -3.82 11.96 -12.64
CA ALA A 178 -4.07 11.19 -13.86
C ALA A 178 -4.13 9.66 -13.59
N TRP A 179 -3.58 9.19 -12.46
CA TRP A 179 -3.68 7.79 -12.06
C TRP A 179 -5.05 7.49 -11.44
N ALA A 180 -5.78 6.56 -12.01
CA ALA A 180 -6.99 6.01 -11.40
C ALA A 180 -6.63 4.77 -10.56
N CYS A 181 -6.61 4.93 -9.24
CA CYS A 181 -6.23 3.90 -8.28
C CYS A 181 -7.45 3.37 -7.52
N PRO A 182 -7.52 2.06 -7.22
CA PRO A 182 -8.53 1.55 -6.28
C PRO A 182 -8.32 2.17 -4.91
N LEU A 183 -9.34 2.84 -4.38
CA LEU A 183 -9.27 3.50 -3.07
C LEU A 183 -9.92 2.65 -1.97
N ALA A 184 -9.61 2.97 -0.72
CA ALA A 184 -10.17 2.28 0.44
C ALA A 184 -11.70 2.44 0.48
N GLN A 185 -12.42 1.32 0.53
CA GLN A 185 -13.86 1.23 0.64
C GLN A 185 -14.30 1.34 2.12
N PRO A 186 -15.61 1.45 2.42
CA PRO A 186 -16.08 1.50 3.80
C PRO A 186 -15.58 0.36 4.70
N GLY A 187 -15.46 -0.88 4.18
CA GLY A 187 -14.91 -2.04 4.90
C GLY A 187 -13.39 -1.97 5.14
N ASN A 188 -12.72 -0.98 4.56
CA ASN A 188 -11.31 -0.67 4.79
C ASN A 188 -11.11 0.73 5.41
N THR A 189 -12.16 1.27 6.06
CA THR A 189 -12.11 2.57 6.75
C THR A 189 -12.24 2.35 8.25
N VAL A 190 -11.27 2.85 9.00
CA VAL A 190 -11.22 2.72 10.46
C VAL A 190 -11.30 4.09 11.14
N ALA A 191 -11.88 4.11 12.35
CA ALA A 191 -12.09 5.33 13.13
C ALA A 191 -10.88 5.76 13.97
N VAL A 192 -9.81 4.96 13.96
CA VAL A 192 -8.57 5.23 14.72
C VAL A 192 -7.55 5.97 13.87
N GLU A 193 -6.69 6.73 14.51
CA GLU A 193 -5.53 7.34 13.88
C GLU A 193 -4.40 6.32 13.75
N ILE A 194 -3.80 6.20 12.55
CA ILE A 194 -2.64 5.34 12.33
C ILE A 194 -1.41 6.23 12.12
N PRO A 195 -0.61 6.45 13.19
CA PRO A 195 0.43 7.48 13.19
C PRO A 195 1.71 7.08 12.44
N VAL A 196 1.79 5.86 11.92
CA VAL A 196 2.94 5.30 11.20
C VAL A 196 2.73 5.24 9.68
N GLY A 197 3.75 4.83 8.95
CA GLY A 197 3.73 4.74 7.49
C GLY A 197 3.85 6.10 6.80
N GLU A 198 3.55 6.12 5.52
CA GLU A 198 3.68 7.31 4.68
C GLU A 198 2.61 8.35 4.99
N ARG A 199 3.00 9.61 5.08
CA ARG A 199 2.14 10.77 5.24
C ARG A 199 1.88 11.43 3.89
N TYR A 200 0.80 12.22 3.85
CA TYR A 200 0.48 13.00 2.68
C TYR A 200 0.94 14.46 2.88
N SER A 201 1.76 14.95 1.96
CA SER A 201 2.26 16.33 1.96
C SER A 201 1.79 17.14 0.76
N GLY A 202 0.91 16.58 -0.07
CA GLY A 202 0.41 17.26 -1.24
C GLY A 202 -0.65 18.32 -0.92
N SER A 203 -0.80 19.25 -1.85
CA SER A 203 -1.77 20.35 -1.83
C SER A 203 -2.99 20.07 -2.73
N HIS A 204 -3.26 18.80 -3.11
CA HIS A 204 -4.35 18.43 -4.02
C HIS A 204 -5.58 17.98 -3.28
#